data_471a8020c16a927918b041178163df2f
#
_entry.id   471a8020c16a927918b041178163df2f
#
_cell.length_a   1.000
_cell.length_b   1.000
_cell.length_c   1.000
_cell.angle_alpha   90.00
_cell.angle_beta   90.00
_cell.angle_gamma   90.00
#
_symmetry.space_group_name_H-M   'P 1'
#
loop_
_entity.id
_entity.type
_entity.pdbx_description
1 polymer ?
#
loop_
_entity_poly.entity_id
_entity_poly.type
_entity_poly.pdbx_seq_one_letter_code
_entity_poly.pdbx_strand_id
1 'polypeptide(L)'
;MFALKYVSQFLLFLLATIPTFAQQADTSKLHFLEKAPSLHKGRVIGLSTTAAVSYTSFVYGLSQYWYKNFEKSPFHFYNDSGEWNQMDKVGHAWTAYSESLYMIELYRWAGVRDKKAVWIGGLLGASYQATIEVLDGYSKKWGASPTDILANTLGGALVIGQELAWQEQRFQFKFSTHLQTYDSFTDEVQMRVDNLYGTSFAEKVLKDYNAQTYWLSVNPFHFQKNSTANFPKWLNVSIGYGVENILGGFENQWKIGEERIIDRSDIARLRQYYLSLDVDFTQIPTRSRFLKMFFKALNILKCPAPTLELNSEGKWKGHWLYF
;
A
#
# COMPACT_ATOMS: atom_id res chain seq x y z
N MET A 1 15.94 1.73 -24.08
CA MET A 1 15.11 2.31 -25.17
C MET A 1 13.71 1.66 -25.24
N PHE A 2 13.55 0.36 -24.99
CA PHE A 2 12.23 -0.31 -24.99
C PHE A 2 11.28 0.17 -23.89
N ALA A 3 11.73 0.27 -22.65
CA ALA A 3 10.89 0.73 -21.52
C ALA A 3 10.34 2.16 -21.71
N LEU A 4 11.12 3.07 -22.29
CA LEU A 4 10.67 4.44 -22.58
C LEU A 4 9.49 4.49 -23.58
N LYS A 5 9.42 3.54 -24.52
CA LYS A 5 8.33 3.49 -25.52
C LYS A 5 6.99 3.12 -24.89
N TYR A 6 6.98 2.20 -23.93
CA TYR A 6 5.76 1.80 -23.23
C TYR A 6 5.34 2.82 -22.16
N VAL A 7 6.31 3.45 -21.50
CA VAL A 7 6.06 4.59 -20.60
C VAL A 7 5.45 5.76 -21.36
N SER A 8 5.92 6.06 -22.59
CA SER A 8 5.33 7.12 -23.42
C SER A 8 3.91 6.78 -23.88
N GLN A 9 3.62 5.52 -24.20
CA GLN A 9 2.26 5.10 -24.58
C GLN A 9 1.30 5.15 -23.40
N PHE A 10 1.75 4.79 -22.19
CA PHE A 10 0.96 4.91 -20.96
C PHE A 10 0.73 6.38 -20.57
N LEU A 11 1.72 7.25 -20.74
CA LEU A 11 1.57 8.69 -20.57
C LEU A 11 0.57 9.29 -21.58
N LEU A 12 0.58 8.83 -22.83
CA LEU A 12 -0.41 9.24 -23.84
C LEU A 12 -1.82 8.76 -23.48
N PHE A 13 -1.96 7.57 -22.92
CA PHE A 13 -3.24 7.06 -22.40
C PHE A 13 -3.73 7.89 -21.21
N LEU A 14 -2.86 8.23 -20.25
CA LEU A 14 -3.15 9.13 -19.13
C LEU A 14 -3.58 10.53 -19.60
N LEU A 15 -2.91 11.09 -20.61
CA LEU A 15 -3.26 12.40 -21.19
C LEU A 15 -4.56 12.35 -21.99
N ALA A 16 -4.86 11.23 -22.67
CA ALA A 16 -6.09 11.04 -23.43
C ALA A 16 -7.34 10.91 -22.53
N THR A 17 -7.16 10.57 -21.25
CA THR A 17 -8.26 10.52 -20.27
C THR A 17 -8.61 11.86 -19.65
N ILE A 18 -7.91 12.97 -20.03
CA ILE A 18 -8.27 14.32 -19.58
C ILE A 18 -9.59 14.71 -20.26
N PRO A 19 -10.72 14.71 -19.53
CA PRO A 19 -12.00 15.03 -20.14
C PRO A 19 -12.02 16.50 -20.58
N THR A 20 -12.29 16.74 -21.86
CA THR A 20 -12.64 18.06 -22.39
C THR A 20 -14.01 18.49 -21.85
N PHE A 21 -14.04 19.26 -20.77
CA PHE A 21 -15.27 19.79 -20.20
C PHE A 21 -15.30 21.31 -20.27
N ALA A 22 -16.34 21.83 -20.90
CA ALA A 22 -16.69 23.22 -20.88
C ALA A 22 -17.74 23.49 -19.81
N GLN A 23 -17.32 23.93 -18.63
CA GLN A 23 -18.18 24.62 -17.69
C GLN A 23 -17.34 25.52 -16.78
N GLN A 24 -17.52 26.81 -16.93
CA GLN A 24 -16.83 27.83 -16.17
C GLN A 24 -17.61 28.07 -14.88
N ALA A 25 -17.09 27.61 -13.74
CA ALA A 25 -17.59 27.98 -12.42
C ALA A 25 -16.75 29.16 -11.88
N ASP A 26 -17.39 30.07 -11.19
CA ASP A 26 -16.69 31.16 -10.48
C ASP A 26 -15.84 30.58 -9.35
N THR A 27 -14.52 30.57 -9.55
CA THR A 27 -13.54 29.97 -8.64
C THR A 27 -12.82 30.99 -7.75
N SER A 28 -13.25 32.27 -7.80
CA SER A 28 -12.52 33.41 -7.20
C SER A 28 -12.41 33.36 -5.67
N LYS A 29 -13.10 32.46 -4.95
CA LYS A 29 -13.12 32.36 -3.49
C LYS A 29 -12.89 30.96 -2.91
N LEU A 30 -12.50 29.98 -3.75
CA LEU A 30 -12.34 28.61 -3.30
C LEU A 30 -11.07 28.41 -2.48
N HIS A 31 -11.20 28.08 -1.20
CA HIS A 31 -10.04 27.78 -0.34
C HIS A 31 -9.37 26.48 -0.81
N PHE A 32 -8.02 26.43 -0.76
CA PHE A 32 -7.25 25.26 -1.24
C PHE A 32 -7.69 23.92 -0.61
N LEU A 33 -7.96 23.90 0.68
CA LEU A 33 -8.38 22.69 1.41
C LEU A 33 -9.87 22.33 1.23
N GLU A 34 -10.64 23.13 0.46
CA GLU A 34 -12.04 22.83 0.18
C GLU A 34 -12.20 22.00 -1.07
N LYS A 35 -13.15 21.07 -1.02
CA LYS A 35 -13.61 20.32 -2.20
C LYS A 35 -14.30 21.31 -3.16
N ALA A 36 -13.92 21.28 -4.42
CA ALA A 36 -14.59 22.12 -5.42
C ALA A 36 -16.04 21.67 -5.63
N PRO A 37 -17.02 22.59 -5.63
CA PRO A 37 -18.43 22.26 -5.79
C PRO A 37 -18.76 21.75 -7.20
N SER A 38 -17.93 22.08 -8.18
CA SER A 38 -18.01 21.64 -9.57
C SER A 38 -16.60 21.42 -10.11
N LEU A 39 -16.48 20.86 -11.32
CA LEU A 39 -15.19 20.57 -11.94
C LEU A 39 -14.30 21.80 -12.02
N HIS A 40 -13.18 21.77 -11.31
CA HIS A 40 -12.16 22.81 -11.32
C HIS A 40 -11.02 22.43 -12.25
N LYS A 41 -11.06 22.89 -13.50
CA LYS A 41 -10.08 22.54 -14.54
C LYS A 41 -8.63 22.71 -14.11
N GLY A 42 -8.29 23.83 -13.44
CA GLY A 42 -6.93 24.09 -12.97
C GLY A 42 -6.45 23.04 -11.97
N ARG A 43 -7.31 22.58 -11.04
CA ARG A 43 -6.96 21.52 -10.10
C ARG A 43 -6.78 20.17 -10.80
N VAL A 44 -7.65 19.83 -11.75
CA VAL A 44 -7.52 18.58 -12.53
C VAL A 44 -6.22 18.57 -13.33
N ILE A 45 -5.92 19.67 -14.04
CA ILE A 45 -4.67 19.79 -14.81
C ILE A 45 -3.47 19.70 -13.86
N GLY A 46 -3.46 20.48 -12.78
CA GLY A 46 -2.38 20.44 -11.78
C GLY A 46 -2.17 19.05 -11.19
N LEU A 47 -3.26 18.37 -10.77
CA LEU A 47 -3.23 17.02 -10.25
C LEU A 47 -2.68 16.02 -11.28
N SER A 48 -3.22 16.03 -12.52
CA SER A 48 -2.78 15.12 -13.57
C SER A 48 -1.32 15.35 -13.97
N THR A 49 -0.88 16.61 -14.03
CA THR A 49 0.52 16.95 -14.30
C THR A 49 1.44 16.49 -13.17
N THR A 50 1.06 16.73 -11.90
CA THR A 50 1.83 16.27 -10.74
C THR A 50 1.91 14.75 -10.72
N ALA A 51 0.79 14.07 -10.94
CA ALA A 51 0.75 12.60 -11.00
C ALA A 51 1.66 12.06 -12.12
N ALA A 52 1.63 12.66 -13.31
CA ALA A 52 2.47 12.26 -14.44
C ALA A 52 3.96 12.50 -14.16
N VAL A 53 4.32 13.65 -13.59
CA VAL A 53 5.71 13.96 -13.21
C VAL A 53 6.20 13.02 -12.10
N SER A 54 5.41 12.84 -11.04
CA SER A 54 5.76 11.93 -9.93
C SER A 54 5.94 10.50 -10.43
N TYR A 55 5.01 10.02 -11.26
CA TYR A 55 5.09 8.69 -11.86
C TYR A 55 6.36 8.52 -12.73
N THR A 56 6.64 9.48 -13.61
CA THR A 56 7.83 9.44 -14.46
C THR A 56 9.12 9.45 -13.61
N SER A 57 9.15 10.29 -12.58
CA SER A 57 10.29 10.35 -11.65
C SER A 57 10.46 9.05 -10.87
N PHE A 58 9.36 8.43 -10.44
CA PHE A 58 9.35 7.14 -9.77
C PHE A 58 9.87 6.03 -10.66
N VAL A 59 9.35 5.89 -11.89
CA VAL A 59 9.82 4.88 -12.87
C VAL A 59 11.29 5.11 -13.24
N TYR A 60 11.70 6.37 -13.42
CA TYR A 60 13.11 6.70 -13.64
C TYR A 60 13.98 6.31 -12.44
N GLY A 61 13.56 6.66 -11.22
CA GLY A 61 14.24 6.27 -9.98
C GLY A 61 14.38 4.76 -9.85
N LEU A 62 13.29 4.00 -10.04
CA LEU A 62 13.35 2.54 -10.06
C LEU A 62 14.36 2.03 -11.10
N SER A 63 14.35 2.57 -12.32
CA SER A 63 15.25 2.15 -13.39
C SER A 63 16.73 2.38 -13.05
N GLN A 64 17.06 3.45 -12.31
CA GLN A 64 18.42 3.84 -11.95
C GLN A 64 18.93 3.21 -10.67
N TYR A 65 18.06 3.05 -9.66
CA TYR A 65 18.47 2.62 -8.32
C TYR A 65 18.13 1.16 -8.02
N TRP A 66 17.10 0.61 -8.65
CA TRP A 66 16.63 -0.75 -8.40
C TRP A 66 17.05 -1.71 -9.51
N TYR A 67 16.72 -1.40 -10.77
CA TYR A 67 16.93 -2.30 -11.90
C TYR A 67 18.30 -2.18 -12.59
N LYS A 68 19.05 -1.12 -12.34
CA LYS A 68 20.34 -0.87 -13.03
C LYS A 68 21.37 -1.97 -12.83
N ASN A 69 21.40 -2.56 -11.64
CA ASN A 69 22.40 -3.55 -11.24
C ASN A 69 22.00 -5.00 -11.57
N PHE A 70 20.85 -5.20 -12.19
CA PHE A 70 20.36 -6.52 -12.54
C PHE A 70 20.37 -6.72 -14.05
N GLU A 71 20.76 -7.93 -14.47
CA GLU A 71 20.70 -8.32 -15.86
C GLU A 71 19.26 -8.30 -16.37
N LYS A 72 19.08 -7.84 -17.60
CA LYS A 72 17.79 -7.84 -18.28
C LYS A 72 17.55 -9.19 -18.96
N SER A 73 16.30 -9.59 -19.02
CA SER A 73 15.82 -10.77 -19.75
C SER A 73 14.68 -10.40 -20.70
N PRO A 74 14.31 -11.27 -21.65
CA PRO A 74 13.00 -11.20 -22.28
C PRO A 74 11.90 -11.24 -21.21
N PHE A 75 10.75 -10.63 -21.51
CA PHE A 75 9.61 -10.63 -20.57
C PHE A 75 9.22 -12.05 -20.19
N HIS A 76 9.08 -12.31 -18.89
CA HIS A 76 8.64 -13.62 -18.39
C HIS A 76 7.82 -13.44 -17.11
N PHE A 77 7.02 -14.46 -16.83
CA PHE A 77 6.30 -14.58 -15.57
C PHE A 77 7.12 -15.40 -14.57
N TYR A 78 6.94 -15.08 -13.29
CA TYR A 78 7.57 -15.79 -12.20
C TYR A 78 6.54 -16.12 -11.12
N ASN A 79 6.59 -17.34 -10.60
CA ASN A 79 5.69 -17.76 -9.53
C ASN A 79 6.36 -17.54 -8.18
N ASP A 80 6.04 -16.45 -7.55
CA ASP A 80 6.49 -16.04 -6.23
C ASP A 80 5.40 -16.17 -5.14
N SER A 81 4.32 -16.91 -5.43
CA SER A 81 3.16 -17.05 -4.55
C SER A 81 3.51 -17.57 -3.13
N GLY A 82 4.63 -18.29 -2.98
CA GLY A 82 5.15 -18.79 -1.70
C GLY A 82 6.13 -17.86 -1.01
N GLU A 83 6.61 -16.80 -1.68
CA GLU A 83 7.65 -15.93 -1.13
C GLU A 83 7.18 -15.12 0.09
N TRP A 84 8.13 -14.85 0.97
CA TRP A 84 7.99 -13.95 2.12
C TRP A 84 6.76 -14.25 3.02
N ASN A 85 6.31 -15.50 3.05
CA ASN A 85 5.04 -15.87 3.69
C ASN A 85 3.86 -14.98 3.25
N GLN A 86 3.82 -14.59 1.98
CA GLN A 86 2.83 -13.70 1.32
C GLN A 86 2.79 -12.25 1.83
N MET A 87 3.74 -11.80 2.66
CA MET A 87 3.80 -10.39 3.10
C MET A 87 3.89 -9.42 1.93
N ASP A 88 4.64 -9.80 0.91
CA ASP A 88 4.75 -9.07 -0.34
C ASP A 88 3.37 -8.86 -1.01
N LYS A 89 2.57 -9.92 -1.14
CA LYS A 89 1.22 -9.88 -1.73
C LYS A 89 0.27 -8.98 -0.94
N VAL A 90 0.34 -9.07 0.39
CA VAL A 90 -0.45 -8.21 1.27
C VAL A 90 0.00 -6.75 1.15
N GLY A 91 1.31 -6.52 1.02
CA GLY A 91 1.89 -5.20 0.76
C GLY A 91 1.41 -4.60 -0.56
N HIS A 92 1.44 -5.37 -1.65
CA HIS A 92 0.91 -4.97 -2.95
C HIS A 92 -0.57 -4.59 -2.87
N ALA A 93 -1.40 -5.41 -2.23
CA ALA A 93 -2.82 -5.12 -2.06
C ALA A 93 -3.06 -3.85 -1.24
N TRP A 94 -2.32 -3.65 -0.13
CA TRP A 94 -2.44 -2.44 0.69
C TRP A 94 -1.99 -1.18 -0.07
N THR A 95 -0.90 -1.27 -0.83
CA THR A 95 -0.39 -0.14 -1.61
C THR A 95 -1.39 0.26 -2.69
N ALA A 96 -1.91 -0.71 -3.47
CA ALA A 96 -2.93 -0.46 -4.48
C ALA A 96 -4.23 0.11 -3.87
N TYR A 97 -4.66 -0.40 -2.69
CA TYR A 97 -5.77 0.15 -1.92
C TYR A 97 -5.53 1.63 -1.57
N SER A 98 -4.39 1.93 -0.97
CA SER A 98 -4.04 3.27 -0.47
C SER A 98 -3.89 4.28 -1.61
N GLU A 99 -3.22 3.92 -2.68
CA GLU A 99 -3.06 4.75 -3.88
C GLU A 99 -4.41 5.04 -4.53
N SER A 100 -5.26 4.02 -4.70
CA SER A 100 -6.61 4.18 -5.24
C SER A 100 -7.46 5.11 -4.38
N LEU A 101 -7.44 4.92 -3.07
CA LEU A 101 -8.18 5.76 -2.12
C LEU A 101 -7.78 7.23 -2.21
N TYR A 102 -6.47 7.51 -2.18
CA TYR A 102 -5.99 8.89 -2.29
C TYR A 102 -6.28 9.52 -3.63
N MET A 103 -6.14 8.79 -4.73
CA MET A 103 -6.44 9.31 -6.05
C MET A 103 -7.93 9.64 -6.21
N ILE A 104 -8.84 8.82 -5.69
CA ILE A 104 -10.28 9.11 -5.66
C ILE A 104 -10.55 10.41 -4.90
N GLU A 105 -9.97 10.57 -3.70
CA GLU A 105 -10.16 11.77 -2.88
C GLU A 105 -9.58 13.03 -3.55
N LEU A 106 -8.45 12.93 -4.23
CA LEU A 106 -7.84 14.03 -4.97
C LEU A 106 -8.70 14.46 -6.18
N TYR A 107 -9.27 13.51 -6.93
CA TYR A 107 -10.19 13.84 -8.01
C TYR A 107 -11.51 14.43 -7.49
N ARG A 108 -12.01 13.97 -6.36
CA ARG A 108 -13.14 14.58 -5.66
C ARG A 108 -12.83 16.00 -5.20
N TRP A 109 -11.63 16.23 -4.66
CA TRP A 109 -11.16 17.57 -4.27
C TRP A 109 -11.12 18.52 -5.49
N ALA A 110 -10.77 18.00 -6.66
CA ALA A 110 -10.79 18.76 -7.92
C ALA A 110 -12.21 18.96 -8.51
N GLY A 111 -13.26 18.47 -7.84
CA GLY A 111 -14.65 18.62 -8.25
C GLY A 111 -15.10 17.66 -9.37
N VAL A 112 -14.39 16.56 -9.57
CA VAL A 112 -14.84 15.49 -10.46
C VAL A 112 -16.03 14.77 -9.81
N ARG A 113 -17.08 14.47 -10.60
CA ARG A 113 -18.27 13.76 -10.12
C ARG A 113 -17.91 12.42 -9.45
N ASP A 114 -18.59 12.10 -8.34
CA ASP A 114 -18.24 10.96 -7.49
C ASP A 114 -17.98 9.65 -8.25
N LYS A 115 -18.91 9.18 -9.09
CA LYS A 115 -18.69 7.95 -9.88
C LYS A 115 -17.49 8.01 -10.81
N LYS A 116 -17.25 9.19 -11.45
CA LYS A 116 -16.07 9.36 -12.32
C LYS A 116 -14.78 9.41 -11.51
N ALA A 117 -14.80 10.09 -10.36
CA ALA A 117 -13.66 10.13 -9.46
C ALA A 117 -13.29 8.72 -8.95
N VAL A 118 -14.28 7.89 -8.61
CA VAL A 118 -14.07 6.50 -8.18
C VAL A 118 -13.39 5.67 -9.26
N TRP A 119 -13.90 5.71 -10.50
CA TRP A 119 -13.29 4.92 -11.57
C TRP A 119 -11.92 5.45 -11.99
N ILE A 120 -11.77 6.75 -12.20
CA ILE A 120 -10.50 7.33 -12.62
C ILE A 120 -9.44 7.15 -11.52
N GLY A 121 -9.76 7.58 -10.30
CA GLY A 121 -8.81 7.51 -9.19
C GLY A 121 -8.47 6.07 -8.82
N GLY A 122 -9.48 5.19 -8.73
CA GLY A 122 -9.28 3.79 -8.38
C GLY A 122 -8.44 3.03 -9.40
N LEU A 123 -8.69 3.21 -10.69
CA LEU A 123 -7.92 2.56 -11.75
C LEU A 123 -6.49 3.11 -11.85
N LEU A 124 -6.30 4.43 -11.65
CA LEU A 124 -4.95 5.03 -11.66
C LEU A 124 -4.09 4.48 -10.53
N GLY A 125 -4.62 4.42 -9.31
CA GLY A 125 -3.88 3.85 -8.18
C GLY A 125 -3.45 2.41 -8.45
N ALA A 126 -4.37 1.56 -8.90
CA ALA A 126 -4.06 0.16 -9.26
C ALA A 126 -3.04 0.05 -10.41
N SER A 127 -3.04 1.01 -11.35
CA SER A 127 -2.13 1.00 -12.50
C SER A 127 -0.68 1.29 -12.14
N TYR A 128 -0.43 2.04 -11.06
CA TYR A 128 0.94 2.31 -10.61
C TYR A 128 1.64 1.01 -10.21
N GLN A 129 0.94 0.14 -9.48
CA GLN A 129 1.48 -1.16 -9.07
C GLN A 129 1.70 -2.09 -10.27
N ALA A 130 0.79 -2.09 -11.26
CA ALA A 130 0.96 -2.88 -12.48
C ALA A 130 2.25 -2.54 -13.25
N THR A 131 2.74 -1.31 -13.12
CA THR A 131 4.00 -0.91 -13.78
C THR A 131 5.21 -1.59 -13.18
N ILE A 132 5.23 -1.79 -11.85
CA ILE A 132 6.30 -2.54 -11.17
C ILE A 132 6.37 -3.94 -11.74
N GLU A 133 5.23 -4.63 -11.85
CA GLU A 133 5.15 -5.98 -12.40
C GLU A 133 5.67 -6.08 -13.85
N VAL A 134 5.38 -5.04 -14.66
CA VAL A 134 5.92 -4.98 -16.03
C VAL A 134 7.44 -4.82 -16.01
N LEU A 135 7.99 -4.02 -15.10
CA LEU A 135 9.45 -3.84 -14.98
C LEU A 135 10.12 -5.11 -14.45
N ASP A 136 9.53 -5.77 -13.48
CA ASP A 136 10.00 -7.05 -12.94
C ASP A 136 10.00 -8.14 -14.00
N GLY A 137 9.00 -8.17 -14.88
CA GLY A 137 8.92 -9.08 -16.01
C GLY A 137 10.12 -9.02 -16.97
N TYR A 138 10.85 -7.91 -17.01
CA TYR A 138 12.08 -7.75 -17.81
C TYR A 138 13.37 -7.92 -16.98
N SER A 139 13.30 -8.26 -15.71
CA SER A 139 14.47 -8.49 -14.86
C SER A 139 14.81 -9.98 -14.80
N LYS A 140 16.07 -10.35 -15.00
CA LYS A 140 16.51 -11.76 -14.87
C LYS A 140 16.40 -12.27 -13.43
N LYS A 141 16.40 -11.38 -12.46
CA LYS A 141 16.34 -11.73 -11.03
C LYS A 141 14.91 -12.03 -10.56
N TRP A 142 13.93 -11.36 -11.16
CA TRP A 142 12.51 -11.47 -10.82
C TRP A 142 11.76 -11.96 -12.04
N GLY A 143 10.53 -11.63 -12.17
CA GLY A 143 9.62 -11.83 -13.28
C GLY A 143 8.30 -11.18 -12.92
N ALA A 144 7.42 -10.99 -13.88
CA ALA A 144 6.07 -10.49 -13.58
C ALA A 144 5.30 -11.52 -12.74
N SER A 145 4.83 -11.12 -11.57
CA SER A 145 4.11 -12.01 -10.67
C SER A 145 2.60 -11.98 -10.95
N PRO A 146 1.98 -13.09 -11.37
CA PRO A 146 0.52 -13.16 -11.49
C PRO A 146 -0.19 -12.95 -10.14
N THR A 147 0.45 -13.33 -9.02
CA THR A 147 -0.11 -13.18 -7.68
C THR A 147 -0.04 -11.74 -7.19
N ASP A 148 0.98 -10.97 -7.58
CA ASP A 148 1.05 -9.53 -7.27
C ASP A 148 0.07 -8.72 -8.13
N ILE A 149 -0.09 -9.09 -9.40
CA ILE A 149 -1.15 -8.51 -10.25
C ILE A 149 -2.54 -8.75 -9.63
N LEU A 150 -2.78 -9.96 -9.13
CA LEU A 150 -4.04 -10.28 -8.43
C LEU A 150 -4.19 -9.46 -7.14
N ALA A 151 -3.14 -9.37 -6.32
CA ALA A 151 -3.12 -8.59 -5.08
C ALA A 151 -3.41 -7.10 -5.35
N ASN A 152 -2.75 -6.50 -6.33
CA ASN A 152 -2.97 -5.13 -6.79
C ASN A 152 -4.42 -4.91 -7.24
N THR A 153 -4.96 -5.86 -8.01
CA THR A 153 -6.35 -5.82 -8.48
C THR A 153 -7.33 -5.90 -7.32
N LEU A 154 -7.09 -6.78 -6.35
CA LEU A 154 -7.97 -6.92 -5.17
C LEU A 154 -7.93 -5.66 -4.28
N GLY A 155 -6.75 -5.05 -4.08
CA GLY A 155 -6.62 -3.79 -3.35
C GLY A 155 -7.42 -2.65 -3.98
N GLY A 156 -7.26 -2.43 -5.27
CA GLY A 156 -8.03 -1.43 -6.01
C GLY A 156 -9.53 -1.73 -6.05
N ALA A 157 -9.90 -2.99 -6.27
CA ALA A 157 -11.30 -3.44 -6.30
C ALA A 157 -11.98 -3.26 -4.94
N LEU A 158 -11.28 -3.47 -3.84
CA LEU A 158 -11.81 -3.24 -2.49
C LEU A 158 -12.23 -1.79 -2.29
N VAL A 159 -11.42 -0.83 -2.74
CA VAL A 159 -11.76 0.60 -2.66
C VAL A 159 -12.92 0.94 -3.58
N ILE A 160 -12.81 0.59 -4.87
CA ILE A 160 -13.83 0.89 -5.88
C ILE A 160 -15.19 0.28 -5.49
N GLY A 161 -15.18 -0.97 -5.07
CA GLY A 161 -16.40 -1.70 -4.69
C GLY A 161 -17.12 -1.04 -3.52
N GLN A 162 -16.40 -0.65 -2.47
CA GLN A 162 -16.96 0.03 -1.31
C GLN A 162 -17.49 1.42 -1.66
N GLU A 163 -16.75 2.19 -2.45
CA GLU A 163 -17.20 3.51 -2.92
C GLU A 163 -18.48 3.44 -3.78
N LEU A 164 -18.59 2.44 -4.64
CA LEU A 164 -19.77 2.25 -5.46
C LEU A 164 -20.98 1.74 -4.66
N ALA A 165 -20.74 0.87 -3.67
CA ALA A 165 -21.81 0.26 -2.87
C ALA A 165 -22.29 1.19 -1.74
N TRP A 166 -21.37 1.88 -1.06
CA TRP A 166 -21.66 2.59 0.20
C TRP A 166 -21.24 4.05 0.20
N GLN A 167 -20.41 4.48 -0.76
CA GLN A 167 -19.80 5.81 -0.79
C GLN A 167 -18.93 6.10 0.46
N GLU A 168 -18.48 5.04 1.10
CA GLU A 168 -17.60 5.06 2.27
C GLU A 168 -16.76 3.78 2.34
N GLN A 169 -15.61 3.86 2.99
CA GLN A 169 -14.74 2.70 3.26
C GLN A 169 -15.12 2.11 4.63
N ARG A 170 -15.94 1.06 4.64
CA ARG A 170 -16.33 0.33 5.86
C ARG A 170 -15.26 -0.63 6.33
N PHE A 171 -14.60 -1.29 5.38
CA PHE A 171 -13.40 -2.07 5.59
C PHE A 171 -12.19 -1.22 5.23
N GLN A 172 -11.37 -0.90 6.21
CA GLN A 172 -10.20 -0.05 6.06
C GLN A 172 -8.95 -0.92 6.09
N PHE A 173 -8.18 -0.89 5.01
CA PHE A 173 -6.92 -1.61 4.94
C PHE A 173 -5.82 -0.70 5.44
N LYS A 174 -5.15 -1.09 6.52
CA LYS A 174 -4.20 -0.26 7.24
C LYS A 174 -2.85 -0.93 7.41
N PHE A 175 -1.86 -0.14 7.74
CA PHE A 175 -0.47 -0.56 7.91
C PHE A 175 0.07 -0.08 9.25
N SER A 176 0.91 -0.88 9.85
CA SER A 176 1.79 -0.47 10.93
C SER A 176 3.17 -1.09 10.77
N THR A 177 4.16 -0.46 11.37
CA THR A 177 5.52 -0.97 11.41
C THR A 177 6.13 -0.67 12.76
N HIS A 178 6.95 -1.58 13.23
CA HIS A 178 7.80 -1.41 14.40
C HIS A 178 9.25 -1.64 14.01
N LEU A 179 10.18 -1.07 14.75
CA LEU A 179 11.59 -1.36 14.51
C LEU A 179 11.92 -2.74 15.06
N GLN A 180 12.24 -3.67 14.17
CA GLN A 180 12.72 -4.98 14.56
C GLN A 180 14.20 -4.91 14.94
N THR A 181 14.60 -5.60 16.02
CA THR A 181 15.99 -5.76 16.43
C THR A 181 16.46 -7.19 16.17
N TYR A 182 17.69 -7.31 15.70
CA TYR A 182 18.30 -8.60 15.39
C TYR A 182 19.55 -8.88 16.22
N ASP A 183 19.72 -8.15 17.32
CA ASP A 183 20.91 -8.21 18.19
C ASP A 183 21.11 -9.56 18.86
N SER A 184 20.04 -10.36 19.01
CA SER A 184 20.11 -11.71 19.55
C SER A 184 20.59 -12.77 18.56
N PHE A 185 20.70 -12.41 17.28
CA PHE A 185 21.14 -13.32 16.24
C PHE A 185 22.66 -13.23 16.00
N THR A 186 23.22 -14.24 15.31
CA THR A 186 24.63 -14.25 14.93
C THR A 186 24.98 -13.14 13.94
N ASP A 187 26.26 -12.75 13.87
CA ASP A 187 26.73 -11.73 12.93
C ASP A 187 26.38 -12.05 11.48
N GLU A 188 26.34 -13.34 11.10
CA GLU A 188 25.95 -13.76 9.76
C GLU A 188 24.50 -13.45 9.45
N VAL A 189 23.60 -13.61 10.43
CA VAL A 189 22.18 -13.25 10.29
C VAL A 189 22.01 -11.73 10.26
N GLN A 190 22.74 -10.99 11.08
CA GLN A 190 22.72 -9.52 11.07
C GLN A 190 23.19 -8.98 9.72
N MET A 191 24.30 -9.47 9.17
CA MET A 191 24.75 -9.11 7.82
C MET A 191 23.69 -9.46 6.75
N ARG A 192 23.00 -10.61 6.89
CA ARG A 192 21.92 -10.99 5.97
C ARG A 192 20.76 -10.02 6.03
N VAL A 193 20.33 -9.63 7.22
CA VAL A 193 19.25 -8.65 7.46
C VAL A 193 19.60 -7.29 6.86
N ASP A 194 20.81 -6.82 7.09
CA ASP A 194 21.29 -5.54 6.52
C ASP A 194 21.30 -5.57 4.98
N ASN A 195 21.70 -6.70 4.39
CA ASN A 195 21.68 -6.88 2.95
C ASN A 195 20.25 -6.96 2.36
N LEU A 196 19.29 -7.55 3.08
CA LEU A 196 17.91 -7.68 2.63
C LEU A 196 17.12 -6.39 2.82
N TYR A 197 17.18 -5.86 4.04
CA TYR A 197 16.27 -4.84 4.52
C TYR A 197 16.90 -3.46 4.63
N GLY A 198 18.22 -3.38 4.43
CA GLY A 198 18.97 -2.15 4.55
C GLY A 198 19.30 -1.77 5.99
N THR A 199 20.07 -0.71 6.15
CA THR A 199 20.54 -0.22 7.46
C THR A 199 19.84 1.07 7.90
N SER A 200 19.29 1.82 6.95
CA SER A 200 18.59 3.07 7.24
C SER A 200 17.17 2.82 7.74
N PHE A 201 16.64 3.75 8.54
CA PHE A 201 15.26 3.70 9.03
C PHE A 201 14.24 3.57 7.88
N ALA A 202 14.42 4.36 6.82
CA ALA A 202 13.49 4.35 5.69
C ALA A 202 13.50 3.01 4.94
N GLU A 203 14.68 2.40 4.75
CA GLU A 203 14.79 1.08 4.13
C GLU A 203 14.15 0.00 4.98
N LYS A 204 14.39 0.00 6.30
CA LYS A 204 13.78 -0.97 7.22
C LYS A 204 12.26 -0.87 7.23
N VAL A 205 11.71 0.34 7.27
CA VAL A 205 10.24 0.55 7.18
C VAL A 205 9.66 -0.01 5.87
N LEU A 206 10.38 0.13 4.76
CA LEU A 206 9.89 -0.26 3.43
C LEU A 206 10.16 -1.72 3.08
N LYS A 207 11.24 -2.33 3.60
CA LYS A 207 11.71 -3.64 3.14
C LYS A 207 11.62 -4.73 4.20
N ASP A 208 11.64 -4.38 5.50
CA ASP A 208 11.67 -5.38 6.56
C ASP A 208 10.30 -5.95 6.83
N TYR A 209 9.98 -7.03 6.17
CA TYR A 209 8.72 -7.74 6.34
C TYR A 209 8.48 -8.21 7.78
N ASN A 210 9.53 -8.49 8.56
CA ASN A 210 9.38 -8.86 9.97
C ASN A 210 8.92 -7.71 10.86
N ALA A 211 9.08 -6.47 10.39
CA ALA A 211 8.67 -5.26 11.10
C ALA A 211 7.27 -4.77 10.70
N GLN A 212 6.73 -5.30 9.60
CA GLN A 212 5.49 -4.84 8.99
C GLN A 212 4.29 -5.66 9.45
N THR A 213 3.17 -4.97 9.67
CA THR A 213 1.87 -5.62 9.92
C THR A 213 0.79 -4.91 9.12
N TYR A 214 -0.01 -5.69 8.41
CA TYR A 214 -1.15 -5.22 7.64
C TYR A 214 -2.45 -5.58 8.33
N TRP A 215 -3.42 -4.65 8.32
CA TRP A 215 -4.63 -4.73 9.11
C TRP A 215 -5.86 -4.50 8.27
N LEU A 216 -6.89 -5.28 8.51
CA LEU A 216 -8.24 -5.00 8.05
C LEU A 216 -9.06 -4.54 9.25
N SER A 217 -9.43 -3.24 9.27
CA SER A 217 -10.16 -2.58 10.34
C SER A 217 -11.59 -2.33 9.94
N VAL A 218 -12.52 -2.61 10.82
CA VAL A 218 -13.95 -2.44 10.58
C VAL A 218 -14.68 -1.96 11.83
N ASN A 219 -15.62 -1.04 11.64
CA ASN A 219 -16.61 -0.74 12.69
C ASN A 219 -17.80 -1.68 12.51
N PRO A 220 -18.03 -2.64 13.43
CA PRO A 220 -19.10 -3.64 13.29
C PRO A 220 -20.50 -3.01 13.26
N PHE A 221 -20.66 -1.80 13.80
CA PHE A 221 -21.95 -1.09 13.85
C PHE A 221 -22.31 -0.35 12.57
N HIS A 222 -21.39 -0.18 11.62
CA HIS A 222 -21.70 0.38 10.29
C HIS A 222 -22.70 -0.46 9.48
N PHE A 223 -22.88 -1.73 9.84
CA PHE A 223 -23.81 -2.63 9.17
C PHE A 223 -25.20 -2.71 9.83
N GLN A 224 -25.37 -2.09 10.99
CA GLN A 224 -26.65 -2.08 11.70
C GLN A 224 -27.49 -0.87 11.30
N LYS A 225 -28.63 -1.11 10.63
CA LYS A 225 -29.55 -0.04 10.17
C LYS A 225 -30.24 0.73 11.29
N ASN A 226 -30.43 0.15 12.47
CA ASN A 226 -31.19 0.71 13.60
C ASN A 226 -30.41 0.64 14.92
N SER A 227 -29.13 0.93 14.91
CA SER A 227 -28.33 0.92 16.13
C SER A 227 -28.76 2.08 17.05
N THR A 228 -29.47 1.78 18.12
CA THR A 228 -29.69 2.68 19.27
C THR A 228 -28.46 2.67 20.20
N ALA A 229 -27.45 1.87 19.90
CA ALA A 229 -26.25 1.77 20.70
C ALA A 229 -25.38 3.03 20.48
N ASN A 230 -25.03 3.72 21.57
CA ASN A 230 -24.06 4.81 21.60
C ASN A 230 -22.62 4.30 21.43
N PHE A 231 -22.38 3.48 20.39
CA PHE A 231 -21.05 3.00 20.10
C PHE A 231 -20.25 4.09 19.35
N PRO A 232 -19.01 4.35 19.74
CA PRO A 232 -18.20 5.38 19.08
C PRO A 232 -17.96 5.04 17.62
N LYS A 233 -18.34 5.93 16.71
CA LYS A 233 -18.16 5.74 15.25
C LYS A 233 -16.71 5.60 14.84
N TRP A 234 -15.80 6.15 15.63
CA TRP A 234 -14.36 6.13 15.42
C TRP A 234 -13.67 4.84 15.92
N LEU A 235 -14.37 3.99 16.67
CA LEU A 235 -13.78 2.77 17.22
C LEU A 235 -14.00 1.58 16.28
N ASN A 236 -12.92 0.99 15.82
CA ASN A 236 -12.88 -0.20 14.98
C ASN A 236 -12.34 -1.41 15.73
N VAL A 237 -12.65 -2.58 15.23
CA VAL A 237 -11.97 -3.84 15.51
C VAL A 237 -11.10 -4.17 14.29
N SER A 238 -9.87 -4.63 14.51
CA SER A 238 -8.91 -4.94 13.46
C SER A 238 -8.42 -6.37 13.58
N ILE A 239 -8.35 -7.04 12.45
CA ILE A 239 -7.55 -8.26 12.29
C ILE A 239 -6.28 -7.91 11.53
N GLY A 240 -5.15 -8.46 11.97
CA GLY A 240 -3.84 -8.17 11.40
C GLY A 240 -3.12 -9.42 10.94
N TYR A 241 -2.23 -9.24 9.97
CA TYR A 241 -1.31 -10.24 9.48
C TYR A 241 0.11 -9.70 9.45
N GLY A 242 1.04 -10.47 9.99
CA GLY A 242 2.47 -10.21 10.01
C GLY A 242 3.26 -11.50 9.93
N VAL A 243 4.58 -11.36 9.92
CA VAL A 243 5.51 -12.49 9.90
C VAL A 243 6.68 -12.24 10.82
N GLU A 244 7.37 -13.31 11.20
CA GLU A 244 8.55 -13.25 12.05
C GLU A 244 9.61 -14.22 11.55
N ASN A 245 10.88 -13.85 11.71
CA ASN A 245 12.04 -14.65 11.35
C ASN A 245 12.14 -14.99 9.85
N ILE A 246 11.73 -14.08 8.99
CA ILE A 246 11.89 -14.23 7.55
C ILE A 246 13.27 -13.68 7.16
N LEU A 247 14.17 -14.54 6.66
CA LEU A 247 15.54 -14.20 6.24
C LEU A 247 15.79 -14.52 4.76
N GLY A 248 14.75 -14.87 4.02
CA GLY A 248 14.77 -15.15 2.59
C GLY A 248 13.37 -15.33 2.02
N GLY A 249 13.20 -15.31 0.71
CA GLY A 249 11.89 -15.42 0.04
C GLY A 249 11.15 -16.71 0.43
N PHE A 250 11.68 -17.86 0.06
CA PHE A 250 11.07 -19.16 0.32
C PHE A 250 11.57 -19.80 1.60
N GLU A 251 12.88 -19.67 1.90
CA GLU A 251 13.57 -20.36 2.97
C GLU A 251 14.57 -19.44 3.66
N ASN A 252 14.97 -19.78 4.88
CA ASN A 252 16.04 -19.09 5.61
C ASN A 252 17.42 -19.63 5.19
N GLN A 253 17.64 -19.70 3.87
CA GLN A 253 18.93 -20.10 3.28
C GLN A 253 19.40 -19.02 2.31
N TRP A 254 20.74 -18.81 2.27
CA TRP A 254 21.33 -17.89 1.29
C TRP A 254 22.78 -18.25 0.99
N LYS A 255 23.29 -17.75 -0.13
CA LYS A 255 24.68 -17.91 -0.53
C LYS A 255 25.52 -16.69 -0.13
N ILE A 256 26.73 -16.94 0.34
CA ILE A 256 27.78 -15.93 0.49
C ILE A 256 28.92 -16.31 -0.46
N GLY A 257 29.14 -15.47 -1.49
CA GLY A 257 30.05 -15.81 -2.58
C GLY A 257 29.51 -16.95 -3.43
N GLU A 258 30.41 -17.70 -4.09
CA GLU A 258 30.02 -18.78 -5.01
C GLU A 258 29.88 -20.14 -4.31
N GLU A 259 30.55 -20.36 -3.19
CA GLU A 259 30.69 -21.70 -2.59
C GLU A 259 30.00 -21.88 -1.24
N ARG A 260 29.79 -20.81 -0.47
CA ARG A 260 29.27 -20.97 0.91
C ARG A 260 27.76 -20.77 0.97
N ILE A 261 27.04 -21.85 1.29
CA ILE A 261 25.60 -21.80 1.61
C ILE A 261 25.47 -21.66 3.13
N ILE A 262 24.76 -20.65 3.58
CA ILE A 262 24.30 -20.50 4.96
C ILE A 262 22.89 -21.04 5.04
N ASP A 263 22.70 -22.03 5.90
CA ASP A 263 21.41 -22.64 6.20
C ASP A 263 21.02 -22.30 7.64
N ARG A 264 19.90 -21.60 7.78
CA ARG A 264 19.30 -21.25 9.07
C ARG A 264 17.85 -21.72 9.15
N SER A 265 17.62 -22.95 8.67
CA SER A 265 16.35 -23.66 8.83
C SER A 265 16.00 -23.97 10.29
N ASP A 266 16.99 -23.84 11.19
CA ASP A 266 16.82 -23.86 12.65
C ASP A 266 15.97 -22.69 13.16
N ILE A 267 15.89 -21.58 12.41
CA ILE A 267 15.07 -20.41 12.72
C ILE A 267 13.72 -20.57 12.03
N ALA A 268 12.69 -20.89 12.80
CA ALA A 268 11.34 -21.11 12.29
C ALA A 268 10.75 -19.81 11.70
N ARG A 269 10.28 -19.87 10.45
CA ARG A 269 9.56 -18.77 9.77
C ARG A 269 8.12 -18.78 10.26
N LEU A 270 7.71 -17.76 11.00
CA LEU A 270 6.39 -17.71 11.61
C LEU A 270 5.45 -16.78 10.84
N ARG A 271 4.17 -17.14 10.82
CA ARG A 271 3.05 -16.25 10.49
C ARG A 271 2.43 -15.77 11.78
N GLN A 272 2.06 -14.51 11.80
CA GLN A 272 1.44 -13.89 12.97
C GLN A 272 0.06 -13.35 12.58
N TYR A 273 -0.93 -13.68 13.38
CA TYR A 273 -2.31 -13.23 13.25
C TYR A 273 -2.67 -12.41 14.47
N TYR A 274 -3.28 -11.25 14.23
CA TYR A 274 -3.53 -10.30 15.29
C TYR A 274 -5.01 -9.95 15.39
N LEU A 275 -5.46 -9.71 16.61
CA LEU A 275 -6.75 -9.09 16.92
C LEU A 275 -6.50 -7.88 17.80
N SER A 276 -7.02 -6.71 17.38
CA SER A 276 -6.76 -5.44 18.04
C SER A 276 -7.94 -4.49 17.93
N LEU A 277 -7.94 -3.46 18.76
CA LEU A 277 -8.76 -2.27 18.53
C LEU A 277 -8.04 -1.32 17.57
N ASP A 278 -8.80 -0.45 16.91
CA ASP A 278 -8.27 0.57 16.02
C ASP A 278 -9.13 1.84 16.02
N VAL A 279 -8.58 2.92 15.47
CA VAL A 279 -9.25 4.21 15.37
C VAL A 279 -9.49 4.56 13.92
N ASP A 280 -10.76 4.77 13.55
CA ASP A 280 -11.10 5.46 12.31
C ASP A 280 -10.94 6.97 12.50
N PHE A 281 -9.79 7.50 12.11
CA PHE A 281 -9.50 8.93 12.22
C PHE A 281 -10.50 9.78 11.43
N THR A 282 -11.10 9.26 10.37
CA THR A 282 -12.07 10.01 9.54
C THR A 282 -13.39 10.27 10.24
N GLN A 283 -13.70 9.48 11.28
CA GLN A 283 -14.92 9.60 12.09
C GLN A 283 -14.74 10.48 13.32
N ILE A 284 -13.54 11.01 13.56
CA ILE A 284 -13.29 11.95 14.66
C ILE A 284 -13.87 13.30 14.29
N PRO A 285 -14.88 13.82 15.06
CA PRO A 285 -15.52 15.07 14.72
C PRO A 285 -14.55 16.24 14.90
N THR A 286 -14.38 17.05 13.86
CA THR A 286 -13.58 18.28 13.91
C THR A 286 -14.16 19.34 12.99
N ARG A 287 -14.04 20.62 13.40
CA ARG A 287 -14.39 21.79 12.58
C ARG A 287 -13.22 22.25 11.70
N SER A 288 -11.98 21.85 12.01
CA SER A 288 -10.80 22.25 11.27
C SER A 288 -10.70 21.47 9.94
N ARG A 289 -10.63 22.21 8.82
CA ARG A 289 -10.41 21.64 7.49
C ARG A 289 -9.08 20.92 7.38
N PHE A 290 -8.04 21.50 7.99
CA PHE A 290 -6.72 20.90 8.04
C PHE A 290 -6.74 19.55 8.77
N LEU A 291 -7.36 19.49 9.96
CA LEU A 291 -7.46 18.23 10.72
C LEU A 291 -8.27 17.17 9.98
N LYS A 292 -9.34 17.55 9.25
CA LYS A 292 -10.08 16.60 8.40
C LYS A 292 -9.19 15.97 7.34
N MET A 293 -8.39 16.78 6.65
CA MET A 293 -7.45 16.30 5.65
C MET A 293 -6.35 15.45 6.27
N PHE A 294 -5.78 15.89 7.37
CA PHE A 294 -4.74 15.19 8.11
C PHE A 294 -5.22 13.82 8.62
N PHE A 295 -6.41 13.76 9.22
CA PHE A 295 -7.02 12.52 9.67
C PHE A 295 -7.29 11.54 8.52
N LYS A 296 -7.73 12.03 7.36
CA LYS A 296 -7.85 11.19 6.17
C LYS A 296 -6.51 10.63 5.73
N ALA A 297 -5.46 11.45 5.72
CA ALA A 297 -4.12 11.00 5.36
C ALA A 297 -3.55 9.97 6.36
N LEU A 298 -3.81 10.14 7.65
CA LEU A 298 -3.37 9.20 8.69
C LEU A 298 -4.16 7.88 8.68
N ASN A 299 -5.35 7.84 8.09
CA ASN A 299 -6.26 6.70 8.27
C ASN A 299 -5.80 5.41 7.58
N ILE A 300 -4.77 5.45 6.77
CA ILE A 300 -4.09 4.25 6.25
C ILE A 300 -3.13 3.62 7.26
N LEU A 301 -2.88 4.30 8.38
CA LEU A 301 -2.04 3.79 9.46
C LEU A 301 -2.90 3.25 10.59
N LYS A 302 -2.45 2.14 11.17
CA LYS A 302 -3.04 1.55 12.36
C LYS A 302 -2.73 2.40 13.59
N CYS A 303 -3.75 2.69 14.40
CA CYS A 303 -3.51 3.30 15.69
C CYS A 303 -2.95 2.27 16.68
N PRO A 304 -1.86 2.57 17.40
CA PRO A 304 -1.35 1.68 18.44
C PRO A 304 -2.42 1.35 19.48
N ALA A 305 -2.60 0.06 19.77
CA ALA A 305 -3.63 -0.40 20.70
C ALA A 305 -3.25 -1.75 21.35
N PRO A 306 -3.92 -2.15 22.44
CA PRO A 306 -3.79 -3.49 22.98
C PRO A 306 -4.13 -4.54 21.92
N THR A 307 -3.26 -5.54 21.77
CA THR A 307 -3.33 -6.51 20.68
C THR A 307 -3.08 -7.90 21.19
N LEU A 308 -3.88 -8.84 20.70
CA LEU A 308 -3.69 -10.27 20.91
C LEU A 308 -3.07 -10.86 19.64
N GLU A 309 -1.96 -11.56 19.79
CA GLU A 309 -1.23 -12.25 18.73
C GLU A 309 -1.39 -13.76 18.88
N LEU A 310 -1.58 -14.45 17.76
CA LEU A 310 -1.48 -15.89 17.60
C LEU A 310 -0.49 -16.18 16.48
N ASN A 311 0.57 -16.95 16.76
CA ASN A 311 1.49 -17.34 15.71
C ASN A 311 1.17 -18.73 15.12
N SER A 312 1.86 -19.09 14.05
CA SER A 312 1.68 -20.35 13.32
C SER A 312 2.10 -21.61 14.13
N GLU A 313 2.77 -21.45 15.27
CA GLU A 313 3.06 -22.53 16.22
C GLU A 313 1.94 -22.70 17.28
N GLY A 314 0.88 -21.91 17.20
CA GLY A 314 -0.22 -21.94 18.17
C GLY A 314 0.06 -21.19 19.48
N LYS A 315 1.12 -20.40 19.53
CA LYS A 315 1.48 -19.61 20.72
C LYS A 315 0.71 -18.30 20.74
N TRP A 316 0.14 -17.96 21.90
CA TRP A 316 -0.56 -16.71 22.15
C TRP A 316 0.36 -15.74 22.88
N LYS A 317 0.28 -14.45 22.46
CA LYS A 317 1.00 -13.36 23.11
C LYS A 317 0.10 -12.12 23.18
N GLY A 318 0.05 -11.51 24.35
CA GLY A 318 -0.63 -10.24 24.55
C GLY A 318 0.36 -9.08 24.46
N HIS A 319 0.02 -8.06 23.69
CA HIS A 319 0.77 -6.82 23.63
C HIS A 319 -0.08 -5.71 24.24
N TRP A 320 0.48 -4.99 25.21
CA TRP A 320 -0.22 -3.85 25.81
C TRP A 320 -0.37 -2.71 24.83
N LEU A 321 0.61 -2.49 23.98
CA LEU A 321 0.61 -1.54 22.88
C LEU A 321 1.37 -2.14 21.69
N TYR A 322 0.69 -2.28 20.56
CA TYR A 322 1.28 -2.82 19.33
C TYR A 322 1.10 -1.83 18.17
N PHE A 323 2.14 -1.71 17.34
CA PHE A 323 2.20 -0.81 16.20
C PHE A 323 2.10 -1.58 14.90
#